data_efbf1958ab9c0a081d652ba69e0c6530
#
_entry.id   efbf1958ab9c0a081d652ba69e0c6530
#
_cell.length_a   1.000
_cell.length_b   1.000
_cell.length_c   1.000
_cell.angle_alpha   90.00
_cell.angle_beta   90.00
_cell.angle_gamma   90.00
#
_symmetry.space_group_name_H-M   'P 1'
#
loop_
_entity.id
_entity.type
_entity.pdbx_description
1 polymer ?
#
loop_
_entity_poly.entity_id
_entity_poly.type
_entity_poly.pdbx_seq_one_letter_code
_entity_poly.pdbx_strand_id
1 'polypeptide(L)'
;LVQFQKEFWTRFSIPLVRLDSVGIQRIRQYISTNQNPFHYYDKTIVSIDTLKNDRDYRFYLDNASWDIIVIDECQNVAERAKGSQKSQRAKLADRLSTRSETLILLSATPHDGKPESFASLMNMLDPTAIANPSKYIKEDIKDLYVRRFRKDVLDDLRSNVKERDTKYVDCKANKVEERIFAQLKDLKLPDSDSNAKAGQLFKTTLAKSLLSSPMAALETVNNRLKS
;
A
#
# COMPACT_ATOMS: atom_id res chain seq x y z
N LEU A 1 -0.18 -11.26 -1.36
CA LEU A 1 -0.50 -11.82 -2.69
C LEU A 1 -0.91 -13.30 -2.59
N VAL A 2 -0.13 -14.17 -1.91
CA VAL A 2 -0.43 -15.62 -1.80
C VAL A 2 -1.81 -15.87 -1.16
N GLN A 3 -2.18 -15.10 -0.14
CA GLN A 3 -3.50 -15.21 0.48
C GLN A 3 -4.62 -14.91 -0.53
N PHE A 4 -4.47 -13.87 -1.34
CA PHE A 4 -5.43 -13.54 -2.41
C PHE A 4 -5.57 -14.68 -3.42
N GLN A 5 -4.46 -15.25 -3.89
CA GLN A 5 -4.50 -16.40 -4.81
C GLN A 5 -5.29 -17.55 -4.21
N LYS A 6 -5.05 -17.87 -2.91
CA LYS A 6 -5.74 -18.93 -2.21
C LYS A 6 -7.24 -18.65 -2.06
N GLU A 7 -7.62 -17.43 -1.63
CA GLU A 7 -9.01 -17.04 -1.45
C GLU A 7 -9.77 -17.02 -2.78
N PHE A 8 -9.19 -16.50 -3.84
CA PHE A 8 -9.82 -16.49 -5.16
C PHE A 8 -9.99 -17.89 -5.71
N TRP A 9 -9.01 -18.75 -5.51
CA TRP A 9 -9.13 -20.16 -5.91
C TRP A 9 -10.20 -20.89 -5.10
N THR A 10 -10.16 -20.79 -3.77
CA THR A 10 -11.05 -21.59 -2.89
C THR A 10 -12.50 -21.11 -2.89
N ARG A 11 -12.74 -19.81 -3.08
CA ARG A 11 -14.09 -19.23 -3.01
C ARG A 11 -14.75 -19.06 -4.37
N PHE A 12 -13.97 -18.77 -5.39
CA PHE A 12 -14.48 -18.39 -6.71
C PHE A 12 -13.99 -19.32 -7.84
N SER A 13 -13.11 -20.27 -7.54
CA SER A 13 -12.44 -21.12 -8.54
C SER A 13 -11.71 -20.32 -9.62
N ILE A 14 -11.19 -19.14 -9.25
CA ILE A 14 -10.46 -18.25 -10.14
C ILE A 14 -8.96 -18.42 -9.89
N PRO A 15 -8.19 -18.97 -10.85
CA PRO A 15 -6.74 -19.06 -10.73
C PRO A 15 -6.10 -17.70 -11.04
N LEU A 16 -5.47 -17.08 -10.04
CA LEU A 16 -4.68 -15.87 -10.26
C LEU A 16 -3.21 -16.23 -10.47
N VAL A 17 -2.64 -15.82 -11.58
CA VAL A 17 -1.20 -15.97 -11.84
C VAL A 17 -0.44 -14.82 -11.21
N ARG A 18 0.46 -15.15 -10.28
CA ARG A 18 1.32 -14.13 -9.67
C ARG A 18 2.43 -13.72 -10.64
N LEU A 19 2.49 -12.43 -10.95
CA LEU A 19 3.57 -11.83 -11.73
C LEU A 19 4.44 -10.97 -10.82
N ASP A 20 5.73 -11.23 -10.86
CA ASP A 20 6.78 -10.36 -10.36
C ASP A 20 7.70 -9.94 -11.53
N SER A 21 8.72 -9.14 -11.26
CA SER A 21 9.64 -8.68 -12.30
C SER A 21 10.30 -9.82 -13.06
N VAL A 22 10.65 -10.92 -12.38
CA VAL A 22 11.24 -12.10 -13.00
C VAL A 22 10.21 -12.82 -13.87
N GLY A 23 8.98 -12.98 -13.41
CA GLY A 23 7.88 -13.57 -14.17
C GLY A 23 7.58 -12.79 -15.45
N ILE A 24 7.51 -11.46 -15.35
CA ILE A 24 7.28 -10.58 -16.51
C ILE A 24 8.44 -10.70 -17.52
N GLN A 25 9.68 -10.70 -17.05
CA GLN A 25 10.84 -10.89 -17.94
C GLN A 25 10.83 -12.25 -18.62
N ARG A 26 10.44 -13.32 -17.90
CA ARG A 26 10.33 -14.67 -18.47
C ARG A 26 9.26 -14.70 -19.58
N ILE A 27 8.09 -14.10 -19.37
CA ILE A 27 7.06 -14.00 -20.40
C ILE A 27 7.61 -13.30 -21.65
N ARG A 28 8.37 -12.21 -21.49
CA ARG A 28 8.99 -11.48 -22.61
C ARG A 28 9.95 -12.33 -23.45
N GLN A 29 10.46 -13.43 -22.93
CA GLN A 29 11.29 -14.37 -23.69
C GLN A 29 10.45 -15.32 -24.56
N TYR A 30 9.19 -15.53 -24.22
CA TYR A 30 8.30 -16.45 -24.95
C TYR A 30 7.38 -15.75 -25.96
N ILE A 31 7.16 -14.44 -25.77
CA ILE A 31 6.29 -13.67 -26.68
C ILE A 31 7.12 -12.87 -27.68
N SER A 32 6.50 -12.52 -28.80
CA SER A 32 7.10 -11.62 -29.78
C SER A 32 7.31 -10.22 -29.20
N THR A 33 8.28 -9.47 -29.68
CA THR A 33 8.66 -8.14 -29.18
C THR A 33 7.55 -7.10 -29.27
N ASN A 34 6.57 -7.31 -30.17
CA ASN A 34 5.38 -6.47 -30.35
C ASN A 34 4.21 -6.87 -29.45
N GLN A 35 4.31 -7.96 -28.69
CA GLN A 35 3.25 -8.41 -27.78
C GLN A 35 3.43 -7.82 -26.37
N ASN A 36 2.31 -7.56 -25.72
CA ASN A 36 2.30 -7.02 -24.36
C ASN A 36 2.34 -8.16 -23.33
N PRO A 37 3.35 -8.21 -22.44
CA PRO A 37 3.47 -9.29 -21.46
C PRO A 37 2.30 -9.34 -20.45
N PHE A 38 1.58 -8.24 -20.25
CA PHE A 38 0.42 -8.21 -19.36
C PHE A 38 -0.84 -8.83 -19.96
N HIS A 39 -0.85 -9.11 -21.27
CA HIS A 39 -1.93 -9.84 -21.93
C HIS A 39 -1.68 -11.35 -22.03
N TYR A 40 -0.55 -11.84 -21.51
CA TYR A 40 -0.19 -13.26 -21.62
C TYR A 40 -1.08 -14.15 -20.76
N TYR A 41 -1.52 -13.66 -19.61
CA TYR A 41 -2.47 -14.33 -18.74
C TYR A 41 -3.69 -13.45 -18.49
N ASP A 42 -4.88 -14.03 -18.62
CA ASP A 42 -6.15 -13.31 -18.42
C ASP A 42 -6.36 -12.84 -16.99
N LYS A 43 -5.85 -13.59 -16.03
CA LYS A 43 -6.07 -13.34 -14.61
C LYS A 43 -4.75 -13.31 -13.85
N THR A 44 -4.33 -12.11 -13.48
CA THR A 44 -3.03 -11.90 -12.83
C THR A 44 -3.16 -11.17 -11.50
N ILE A 45 -2.19 -11.40 -10.62
CA ILE A 45 -1.98 -10.63 -9.40
C ILE A 45 -0.55 -10.12 -9.35
N VAL A 46 -0.39 -8.82 -9.20
CA VAL A 46 0.90 -8.13 -9.26
C VAL A 46 1.05 -7.21 -8.06
N SER A 47 2.25 -7.11 -7.51
CA SER A 47 2.52 -6.09 -6.50
C SER A 47 2.60 -4.70 -7.14
N ILE A 48 1.94 -3.72 -6.53
CA ILE A 48 2.05 -2.31 -6.97
C ILE A 48 3.50 -1.82 -6.92
N ASP A 49 4.30 -2.37 -6.02
CA ASP A 49 5.72 -2.03 -5.90
C ASP A 49 6.56 -2.59 -7.06
N THR A 50 6.12 -3.66 -7.70
CA THR A 50 6.72 -4.16 -8.95
C THR A 50 6.45 -3.20 -10.10
N LEU A 51 5.23 -2.68 -10.19
CA LEU A 51 4.79 -1.84 -11.32
C LEU A 51 5.12 -0.35 -11.18
N LYS A 52 5.39 0.14 -9.96
CA LYS A 52 5.65 1.57 -9.72
C LYS A 52 6.91 2.10 -10.40
N ASN A 53 7.84 1.22 -10.78
CA ASN A 53 9.01 1.59 -11.57
C ASN A 53 8.59 1.88 -13.00
N ASP A 54 8.30 3.16 -13.26
CA ASP A 54 7.68 3.67 -14.49
C ASP A 54 8.48 3.38 -15.77
N ARG A 55 9.81 3.23 -15.66
CA ARG A 55 10.70 3.07 -16.82
C ARG A 55 10.50 1.77 -17.58
N ASP A 56 10.28 0.66 -16.83
CA ASP A 56 10.27 -0.68 -17.42
C ASP A 56 8.88 -1.12 -17.90
N TYR A 57 7.81 -0.61 -17.26
CA TYR A 57 6.45 -1.15 -17.47
C TYR A 57 5.48 -0.14 -18.07
N ARG A 58 5.80 1.16 -18.05
CA ARG A 58 4.91 2.22 -18.51
C ARG A 58 4.33 1.97 -19.89
N PHE A 59 5.20 1.69 -20.86
CA PHE A 59 4.78 1.45 -22.23
C PHE A 59 3.74 0.32 -22.34
N TYR A 60 3.99 -0.78 -21.62
CA TYR A 60 3.09 -1.93 -21.64
C TYR A 60 1.76 -1.63 -20.94
N LEU A 61 1.78 -0.92 -19.81
CA LEU A 61 0.58 -0.55 -19.06
C LEU A 61 -0.26 0.48 -19.83
N ASP A 62 0.37 1.43 -20.51
CA ASP A 62 -0.31 2.43 -21.33
C ASP A 62 -0.99 1.81 -22.57
N ASN A 63 -0.50 0.66 -23.04
CA ASN A 63 -1.03 -0.10 -24.16
C ASN A 63 -1.78 -1.37 -23.73
N ALA A 64 -2.24 -1.44 -22.50
CA ALA A 64 -3.07 -2.52 -21.99
C ALA A 64 -4.44 -1.99 -21.55
N SER A 65 -5.43 -2.87 -21.59
CA SER A 65 -6.76 -2.65 -21.03
C SER A 65 -7.23 -3.92 -20.33
N TRP A 66 -8.08 -3.76 -19.33
CA TRP A 66 -8.61 -4.85 -18.52
C TRP A 66 -10.11 -4.65 -18.32
N ASP A 67 -10.86 -5.73 -18.25
CA ASP A 67 -12.27 -5.69 -17.88
C ASP A 67 -12.42 -5.22 -16.43
N ILE A 68 -11.58 -5.75 -15.54
CA ILE A 68 -11.63 -5.45 -14.10
C ILE A 68 -10.21 -5.23 -13.57
N ILE A 69 -10.02 -4.13 -12.87
CA ILE A 69 -8.83 -3.90 -12.02
C ILE A 69 -9.28 -3.82 -10.56
N VAL A 70 -8.62 -4.57 -9.69
CA VAL A 70 -8.81 -4.53 -8.24
C VAL A 70 -7.56 -3.98 -7.58
N ILE A 71 -7.67 -2.90 -6.83
CA ILE A 71 -6.58 -2.33 -6.03
C ILE A 71 -6.86 -2.57 -4.56
N ASP A 72 -6.09 -3.46 -3.94
CA ASP A 72 -6.15 -3.73 -2.51
C ASP A 72 -5.30 -2.72 -1.73
N GLU A 73 -5.71 -2.45 -0.47
CA GLU A 73 -5.10 -1.42 0.39
C GLU A 73 -5.00 -0.07 -0.34
N CYS A 74 -6.09 0.34 -0.98
CA CYS A 74 -6.15 1.51 -1.86
C CYS A 74 -5.76 2.83 -1.17
N GLN A 75 -5.80 2.93 0.16
CA GLN A 75 -5.28 4.09 0.89
C GLN A 75 -3.78 4.36 0.62
N ASN A 76 -3.02 3.34 0.17
CA ASN A 76 -1.62 3.50 -0.19
C ASN A 76 -1.41 4.23 -1.53
N VAL A 77 -2.45 4.34 -2.34
CA VAL A 77 -2.44 5.04 -3.63
C VAL A 77 -3.18 6.37 -3.60
N ALA A 78 -3.81 6.72 -2.48
CA ALA A 78 -4.48 8.01 -2.30
C ALA A 78 -3.48 9.18 -2.38
N GLU A 79 -3.94 10.31 -2.87
CA GLU A 79 -3.18 11.57 -2.82
C GLU A 79 -3.21 12.12 -1.39
N ARG A 80 -2.06 12.57 -0.87
CA ARG A 80 -1.95 12.98 0.53
C ARG A 80 -2.26 14.44 0.80
N ALA A 81 -2.10 15.32 -0.18
CA ALA A 81 -2.42 16.75 -0.06
C ALA A 81 -2.47 17.43 -1.44
N LYS A 82 -3.33 18.43 -1.56
CA LYS A 82 -3.39 19.30 -2.72
C LYS A 82 -2.08 20.09 -2.87
N GLY A 83 -1.42 19.99 -4.03
CA GLY A 83 -0.15 20.69 -4.30
C GLY A 83 1.12 19.90 -3.92
N SER A 84 1.04 18.75 -3.28
CA SER A 84 2.18 17.86 -3.13
C SER A 84 2.39 17.04 -4.41
N GLN A 85 3.66 16.72 -4.71
CA GLN A 85 3.95 15.84 -5.84
C GLN A 85 3.31 14.46 -5.59
N LYS A 86 2.47 14.00 -6.53
CA LYS A 86 1.87 12.65 -6.47
C LYS A 86 2.94 11.59 -6.29
N SER A 87 2.70 10.66 -5.38
CA SER A 87 3.58 9.50 -5.22
C SER A 87 3.56 8.63 -6.49
N GLN A 88 4.62 7.84 -6.69
CA GLN A 88 4.67 6.91 -7.84
C GLN A 88 3.51 5.92 -7.83
N ARG A 89 3.06 5.49 -6.63
CA ARG A 89 1.89 4.61 -6.49
C ARG A 89 0.59 5.30 -6.90
N ALA A 90 0.40 6.57 -6.52
CA ALA A 90 -0.77 7.34 -6.91
C ALA A 90 -0.81 7.57 -8.44
N LYS A 91 0.34 7.93 -9.05
CA LYS A 91 0.45 8.08 -10.51
C LYS A 91 0.14 6.78 -11.26
N LEU A 92 0.60 5.64 -10.71
CA LEU A 92 0.29 4.33 -11.30
C LEU A 92 -1.18 4.01 -11.19
N ALA A 93 -1.81 4.24 -10.03
CA ALA A 93 -3.23 3.97 -9.83
C ALA A 93 -4.11 4.86 -10.72
N ASP A 94 -3.81 6.15 -10.85
CA ASP A 94 -4.48 7.05 -11.79
C ASP A 94 -4.40 6.53 -13.25
N ARG A 95 -3.26 6.00 -13.63
CA ARG A 95 -3.08 5.42 -14.97
C ARG A 95 -3.94 4.16 -15.14
N LEU A 96 -3.93 3.28 -14.16
CA LEU A 96 -4.69 2.04 -14.20
C LEU A 96 -6.20 2.28 -14.17
N SER A 97 -6.67 3.31 -13.46
CA SER A 97 -8.10 3.64 -13.37
C SER A 97 -8.71 3.97 -14.73
N THR A 98 -7.92 4.52 -15.65
CA THR A 98 -8.36 4.84 -17.02
C THR A 98 -8.18 3.68 -18.01
N ARG A 99 -7.71 2.52 -17.54
CA ARG A 99 -7.39 1.34 -18.37
C ARG A 99 -8.23 0.12 -18.04
N SER A 100 -9.29 0.29 -17.25
CA SER A 100 -10.23 -0.77 -16.94
C SER A 100 -11.67 -0.31 -17.19
N GLU A 101 -12.51 -1.25 -17.58
CA GLU A 101 -13.96 -1.00 -17.66
C GLU A 101 -14.56 -0.89 -16.26
N THR A 102 -14.04 -1.69 -15.33
CA THR A 102 -14.47 -1.68 -13.92
C THR A 102 -13.26 -1.55 -13.00
N LEU A 103 -13.30 -0.56 -12.10
CA LEU A 103 -12.30 -0.37 -11.05
C LEU A 103 -12.91 -0.70 -9.68
N ILE A 104 -12.26 -1.58 -8.93
CA ILE A 104 -12.62 -1.93 -7.55
C ILE A 104 -11.50 -1.52 -6.60
N LEU A 105 -11.82 -0.65 -5.66
CA LEU A 105 -10.90 -0.21 -4.61
C LEU A 105 -11.27 -0.87 -3.29
N LEU A 106 -10.32 -1.59 -2.67
CA LEU A 106 -10.51 -2.27 -1.40
C LEU A 106 -9.66 -1.60 -0.32
N SER A 107 -10.26 -1.34 0.84
CA SER A 107 -9.56 -0.83 2.02
C SER A 107 -10.34 -1.09 3.30
N ALA A 108 -9.64 -1.40 4.38
CA ALA A 108 -10.20 -1.39 5.73
C ALA A 108 -10.27 0.05 6.28
N THR A 109 -9.36 0.93 5.85
CA THR A 109 -9.21 2.31 6.30
C THR A 109 -8.98 3.23 5.08
N PRO A 110 -10.03 3.64 4.37
CA PRO A 110 -9.90 4.30 3.06
C PRO A 110 -9.30 5.72 3.11
N HIS A 111 -9.02 6.26 4.30
CA HIS A 111 -8.43 7.58 4.49
C HIS A 111 -7.46 7.61 5.68
N ASP A 112 -6.53 8.54 5.62
CA ASP A 112 -5.53 8.82 6.67
C ASP A 112 -5.97 9.95 7.62
N GLY A 113 -7.28 10.19 7.72
CA GLY A 113 -7.87 11.29 8.49
C GLY A 113 -8.02 12.59 7.70
N LYS A 114 -7.56 12.65 6.45
CA LYS A 114 -7.69 13.82 5.58
C LYS A 114 -8.78 13.61 4.54
N PRO A 115 -9.71 14.56 4.37
CA PRO A 115 -10.78 14.45 3.40
C PRO A 115 -10.25 14.35 1.96
N GLU A 116 -9.13 15.03 1.65
CA GLU A 116 -8.53 15.04 0.33
C GLU A 116 -8.04 13.64 -0.12
N SER A 117 -7.51 12.85 0.82
CA SER A 117 -7.06 11.49 0.52
C SER A 117 -8.23 10.60 0.10
N PHE A 118 -9.35 10.67 0.81
CA PHE A 118 -10.55 9.92 0.45
C PHE A 118 -11.19 10.43 -0.84
N ALA A 119 -11.26 11.77 -1.02
CA ALA A 119 -11.76 12.38 -2.25
C ALA A 119 -10.98 11.93 -3.48
N SER A 120 -9.65 11.77 -3.35
CA SER A 120 -8.82 11.30 -4.47
C SER A 120 -9.17 9.87 -4.91
N LEU A 121 -9.53 9.00 -3.96
CA LEU A 121 -9.99 7.64 -4.27
C LEU A 121 -11.38 7.65 -4.93
N MET A 122 -12.30 8.49 -4.46
CA MET A 122 -13.63 8.62 -5.06
C MET A 122 -13.54 9.17 -6.49
N ASN A 123 -12.72 10.19 -6.71
CA ASN A 123 -12.48 10.76 -8.05
C ASN A 123 -11.72 9.81 -8.99
N MET A 124 -11.08 8.78 -8.47
CA MET A 124 -10.50 7.71 -9.28
C MET A 124 -11.59 6.75 -9.80
N LEU A 125 -12.69 6.58 -9.04
CA LEU A 125 -13.86 5.80 -9.45
C LEU A 125 -14.76 6.60 -10.39
N ASP A 126 -15.04 7.86 -10.05
CA ASP A 126 -15.79 8.80 -10.87
C ASP A 126 -15.14 10.19 -10.79
N PRO A 127 -14.47 10.66 -11.87
CA PRO A 127 -13.80 11.95 -11.88
C PRO A 127 -14.70 13.15 -11.63
N THR A 128 -16.02 12.98 -11.73
CA THR A 128 -17.01 14.04 -11.52
C THR A 128 -17.63 14.04 -10.13
N ALA A 129 -17.36 13.03 -9.30
CA ALA A 129 -18.02 12.83 -8.01
C ALA A 129 -17.74 13.96 -7.02
N ILE A 130 -16.50 14.38 -6.89
CA ILE A 130 -16.09 15.38 -5.89
C ILE A 130 -15.37 16.55 -6.57
N ALA A 131 -16.08 17.67 -6.71
CA ALA A 131 -15.52 18.89 -7.29
C ALA A 131 -14.52 19.59 -6.35
N ASN A 132 -14.79 19.58 -5.05
CA ASN A 132 -13.90 20.17 -4.04
C ASN A 132 -13.44 19.11 -3.02
N PRO A 133 -12.20 18.60 -3.15
CA PRO A 133 -11.67 17.56 -2.27
C PRO A 133 -11.63 17.88 -0.78
N SER A 134 -11.62 19.17 -0.41
CA SER A 134 -11.61 19.61 1.00
C SER A 134 -13.03 19.82 1.57
N LYS A 135 -14.07 19.82 0.72
CA LYS A 135 -15.44 20.07 1.16
C LYS A 135 -16.43 19.32 0.25
N TYR A 136 -16.87 18.17 0.69
CA TYR A 136 -17.89 17.35 0.03
C TYR A 136 -18.83 16.74 1.08
N ILE A 137 -19.97 16.26 0.64
CA ILE A 137 -21.02 15.67 1.49
C ILE A 137 -21.22 14.19 1.14
N LYS A 138 -21.98 13.47 1.97
CA LYS A 138 -22.21 12.04 1.76
C LYS A 138 -22.98 11.75 0.47
N GLU A 139 -23.82 12.67 0.07
CA GLU A 139 -24.63 12.59 -1.14
C GLU A 139 -23.77 12.54 -2.41
N ASP A 140 -22.63 13.24 -2.43
CA ASP A 140 -21.70 13.27 -3.56
C ASP A 140 -21.05 11.91 -3.84
N ILE A 141 -21.03 11.03 -2.84
CA ILE A 141 -20.31 9.74 -2.89
C ILE A 141 -21.21 8.54 -2.59
N LYS A 142 -22.53 8.74 -2.46
CA LYS A 142 -23.49 7.76 -1.93
C LYS A 142 -23.42 6.40 -2.64
N ASP A 143 -23.30 6.40 -3.95
CA ASP A 143 -23.35 5.19 -4.77
C ASP A 143 -21.94 4.66 -5.16
N LEU A 144 -20.87 5.33 -4.69
CA LEU A 144 -19.50 4.99 -5.04
C LEU A 144 -18.83 4.03 -4.05
N TYR A 145 -19.37 3.83 -2.86
CA TYR A 145 -18.74 2.95 -1.88
C TYR A 145 -19.76 2.18 -1.04
N VAL A 146 -19.33 1.02 -0.58
CA VAL A 146 -20.03 0.20 0.40
C VAL A 146 -19.14 0.02 1.62
N ARG A 147 -19.65 0.36 2.79
CA ARG A 147 -18.95 0.16 4.06
C ARG A 147 -19.77 -0.74 4.97
N ARG A 148 -19.11 -1.78 5.50
CA ARG A 148 -19.69 -2.67 6.50
C ARG A 148 -18.86 -2.64 7.77
N PHE A 149 -19.48 -2.42 8.90
CA PHE A 149 -18.85 -2.52 10.20
C PHE A 149 -19.05 -3.94 10.75
N ARG A 150 -18.19 -4.31 11.70
CA ARG A 150 -18.33 -5.59 12.40
C ARG A 150 -19.73 -5.79 12.98
N LYS A 151 -20.34 -4.75 13.57
CA LYS A 151 -21.69 -4.78 14.11
C LYS A 151 -22.77 -5.12 13.07
N ASP A 152 -22.54 -4.75 11.82
CA ASP A 152 -23.50 -4.96 10.73
C ASP A 152 -23.50 -6.41 10.22
N VAL A 153 -22.47 -7.20 10.58
CA VAL A 153 -22.30 -8.60 10.20
C VAL A 153 -22.30 -9.56 11.40
N LEU A 154 -22.47 -9.05 12.62
CA LEU A 154 -22.50 -9.88 13.84
C LEU A 154 -23.65 -10.87 13.83
N ASP A 155 -24.81 -10.47 13.29
CA ASP A 155 -26.01 -11.33 13.20
C ASP A 155 -25.81 -12.46 12.18
N ASP A 156 -24.99 -12.26 11.14
CA ASP A 156 -24.64 -13.25 10.14
C ASP A 156 -23.52 -14.18 10.64
N LEU A 157 -22.67 -13.70 11.56
CA LEU A 157 -21.61 -14.47 12.20
C LEU A 157 -22.21 -15.18 13.42
N ARG A 158 -22.80 -16.36 13.20
CA ARG A 158 -23.38 -17.21 14.25
C ARG A 158 -22.54 -17.18 15.54
N SER A 159 -23.11 -16.54 16.57
CA SER A 159 -22.95 -16.67 18.04
C SER A 159 -21.58 -16.92 18.72
N ASN A 160 -20.49 -17.16 18.04
CA ASN A 160 -19.21 -17.53 18.67
C ASN A 160 -18.13 -16.44 18.69
N VAL A 161 -18.43 -15.23 18.24
CA VAL A 161 -17.46 -14.15 18.26
C VAL A 161 -17.60 -13.36 19.56
N LYS A 162 -16.73 -13.66 20.53
CA LYS A 162 -16.66 -12.90 21.79
C LYS A 162 -16.34 -11.42 21.52
N GLU A 163 -16.92 -10.54 22.33
CA GLU A 163 -16.52 -9.13 22.31
C GLU A 163 -15.02 -8.98 22.61
N ARG A 164 -14.41 -8.00 21.97
CA ARG A 164 -12.99 -7.68 22.17
C ARG A 164 -12.83 -7.00 23.52
N ASP A 165 -12.25 -7.72 24.48
CA ASP A 165 -11.75 -7.12 25.75
C ASP A 165 -10.31 -6.64 25.52
N THR A 166 -10.12 -5.32 25.52
CA THR A 166 -8.78 -4.73 25.32
C THR A 166 -8.14 -4.46 26.68
N LYS A 167 -7.09 -5.21 27.01
CA LYS A 167 -6.31 -4.99 28.20
C LYS A 167 -5.03 -4.21 27.85
N TYR A 168 -4.81 -3.11 28.55
CA TYR A 168 -3.55 -2.37 28.46
C TYR A 168 -2.61 -2.94 29.51
N VAL A 169 -1.44 -3.36 29.07
CA VAL A 169 -0.37 -3.83 29.97
C VAL A 169 0.79 -2.88 29.84
N ASP A 170 1.07 -2.14 30.90
CA ASP A 170 2.23 -1.25 30.98
C ASP A 170 3.49 -2.06 31.24
N CYS A 171 4.38 -2.11 30.28
CA CYS A 171 5.70 -2.71 30.42
C CYS A 171 6.74 -1.59 30.63
N LYS A 172 7.37 -1.58 31.81
CA LYS A 172 8.47 -0.65 32.06
C LYS A 172 9.75 -1.18 31.43
N ALA A 173 10.47 -0.31 30.75
CA ALA A 173 11.80 -0.62 30.27
C ALA A 173 12.75 -0.91 31.42
N ASN A 174 13.67 -1.84 31.23
CA ASN A 174 14.72 -2.08 32.21
C ASN A 174 15.81 -0.98 32.13
N LYS A 175 16.70 -0.91 33.15
CA LYS A 175 17.74 0.13 33.20
C LYS A 175 18.67 0.15 31.99
N VAL A 176 18.89 -0.98 31.34
CA VAL A 176 19.74 -1.08 30.15
C VAL A 176 19.01 -0.51 28.95
N GLU A 177 17.74 -0.86 28.77
CA GLU A 177 16.90 -0.33 27.71
C GLU A 177 16.72 1.18 27.82
N GLU A 178 16.46 1.71 29.03
CA GLU A 178 16.38 3.16 29.28
C GLU A 178 17.67 3.88 28.88
N ARG A 179 18.85 3.29 29.21
CA ARG A 179 20.15 3.83 28.78
C ARG A 179 20.30 3.87 27.28
N ILE A 180 19.93 2.80 26.59
CA ILE A 180 20.00 2.71 25.12
C ILE A 180 19.06 3.74 24.48
N PHE A 181 17.83 3.90 24.99
CA PHE A 181 16.91 4.92 24.50
C PHE A 181 17.43 6.34 24.73
N ALA A 182 18.06 6.62 25.89
CA ALA A 182 18.70 7.90 26.15
C ALA A 182 19.84 8.17 25.15
N GLN A 183 20.73 7.19 24.93
CA GLN A 183 21.80 7.31 23.95
C GLN A 183 21.27 7.53 22.53
N LEU A 184 20.19 6.84 22.13
CA LEU A 184 19.56 7.03 20.82
C LEU A 184 18.98 8.45 20.68
N LYS A 185 18.40 9.01 21.75
CA LYS A 185 17.89 10.39 21.77
C LYS A 185 19.01 11.40 21.50
N ASP A 186 20.15 11.21 22.15
CA ASP A 186 21.30 12.11 22.11
C ASP A 186 22.22 11.84 20.90
N LEU A 187 21.96 10.77 20.14
CA LEU A 187 22.75 10.40 18.97
C LEU A 187 22.74 11.53 17.94
N LYS A 188 23.91 12.14 17.76
CA LYS A 188 24.19 13.11 16.69
C LYS A 188 24.91 12.36 15.58
N LEU A 189 24.33 12.38 14.40
CA LEU A 189 24.99 11.84 13.21
C LEU A 189 25.70 13.00 12.51
N PRO A 190 26.88 12.76 11.88
CA PRO A 190 27.59 13.81 11.19
C PRO A 190 26.70 14.43 10.09
N ASP A 191 26.47 15.73 10.18
CA ASP A 191 25.81 16.51 9.16
C ASP A 191 26.83 16.79 8.03
N SER A 192 26.82 15.99 6.99
CA SER A 192 27.31 16.47 5.70
C SER A 192 26.14 17.14 4.99
N ASP A 193 26.30 18.34 4.47
CA ASP A 193 25.23 19.21 3.92
C ASP A 193 24.31 18.54 2.87
N SER A 194 24.75 17.47 2.26
CA SER A 194 23.97 16.65 1.33
C SER A 194 23.18 15.49 2.00
N ASN A 195 23.41 15.17 3.28
CA ASN A 195 22.94 13.93 3.93
C ASN A 195 22.16 14.12 5.24
N ALA A 196 21.83 15.34 5.65
CA ALA A 196 21.06 15.60 6.89
C ALA A 196 19.73 14.80 6.93
N LYS A 197 19.03 14.70 5.78
CA LYS A 197 17.81 13.87 5.65
C LYS A 197 18.08 12.39 5.81
N ALA A 198 19.21 11.89 5.32
CA ALA A 198 19.60 10.49 5.42
C ALA A 198 19.96 10.11 6.88
N GLY A 199 20.65 11.00 7.60
CA GLY A 199 20.93 10.84 9.02
C GLY A 199 19.65 10.75 9.87
N GLN A 200 18.71 11.66 9.66
CA GLN A 200 17.42 11.66 10.33
C GLN A 200 16.59 10.40 10.01
N LEU A 201 16.59 9.96 8.76
CA LEU A 201 15.91 8.74 8.34
C LEU A 201 16.54 7.52 9.03
N PHE A 202 17.86 7.43 9.10
CA PHE A 202 18.56 6.35 9.78
C PHE A 202 18.22 6.32 11.29
N LYS A 203 18.24 7.48 11.97
CA LYS A 203 17.86 7.58 13.38
C LYS A 203 16.43 7.10 13.62
N THR A 204 15.49 7.46 12.74
CA THR A 204 14.10 7.00 12.79
C THR A 204 13.99 5.49 12.57
N THR A 205 14.75 4.95 11.63
CA THR A 205 14.79 3.51 11.33
C THR A 205 15.35 2.73 12.51
N LEU A 206 16.46 3.21 13.09
CA LEU A 206 17.08 2.60 14.25
C LEU A 206 16.15 2.61 15.48
N ALA A 207 15.42 3.72 15.71
CA ALA A 207 14.41 3.80 16.76
C ALA A 207 13.31 2.74 16.58
N LYS A 208 12.78 2.60 15.36
CA LYS A 208 11.76 1.57 15.04
C LYS A 208 12.29 0.16 15.22
N SER A 209 13.53 -0.10 14.80
CA SER A 209 14.18 -1.41 14.97
C SER A 209 14.36 -1.75 16.46
N LEU A 210 14.80 -0.78 17.27
CA LEU A 210 14.98 -0.97 18.70
C LEU A 210 13.66 -1.27 19.43
N LEU A 211 12.59 -0.57 19.04
CA LEU A 211 11.24 -0.83 19.57
C LEU A 211 10.67 -2.19 19.12
N SER A 212 11.16 -2.72 18.00
CA SER A 212 10.77 -4.05 17.52
C SER A 212 11.51 -5.16 18.27
N SER A 213 12.83 -5.11 18.29
CA SER A 213 13.66 -6.01 19.09
C SER A 213 15.12 -5.51 19.17
N PRO A 214 15.87 -5.83 20.24
CA PRO A 214 17.30 -5.52 20.34
C PRO A 214 18.12 -6.10 19.19
N MET A 215 17.77 -7.30 18.70
CA MET A 215 18.46 -7.95 17.58
C MET A 215 18.26 -7.18 16.27
N ALA A 216 17.05 -6.70 16.00
CA ALA A 216 16.77 -5.88 14.80
C ALA A 216 17.55 -4.56 14.83
N ALA A 217 17.71 -3.95 16.01
CA ALA A 217 18.53 -2.75 16.18
C ALA A 217 20.00 -3.04 15.89
N LEU A 218 20.54 -4.14 16.43
CA LEU A 218 21.92 -4.55 16.20
C LEU A 218 22.20 -4.80 14.71
N GLU A 219 21.30 -5.50 14.03
CA GLU A 219 21.41 -5.75 12.59
C GLU A 219 21.36 -4.43 11.79
N THR A 220 20.47 -3.51 12.16
CA THR A 220 20.37 -2.18 11.53
C THR A 220 21.67 -1.39 11.65
N VAL A 221 22.32 -1.42 12.84
CA VAL A 221 23.61 -0.76 13.07
C VAL A 221 24.71 -1.45 12.26
N ASN A 222 24.78 -2.78 12.31
CA ASN A 222 25.80 -3.54 11.58
C ASN A 222 25.72 -3.31 10.05
N ASN A 223 24.52 -3.24 9.50
CA ASN A 223 24.34 -2.95 8.07
C ASN A 223 24.80 -1.52 7.73
N ARG A 224 24.62 -0.56 8.63
CA ARG A 224 25.09 0.81 8.45
C ARG A 224 26.63 0.92 8.52
N LEU A 225 27.27 0.11 9.36
CA LEU A 225 28.73 0.12 9.49
C LEU A 225 29.45 -0.53 8.30
N LYS A 226 28.74 -1.38 7.54
CA LYS A 226 29.26 -2.04 6.32
C LYS A 226 29.04 -1.21 5.06
N SER A 227 28.18 -0.22 5.08
CA SER A 227 27.88 0.68 3.96
C SER A 227 28.74 1.96 4.01
#